data_2121b28b315800eb3c1c2de78aad79de
#
_entry.id   2121b28b315800eb3c1c2de78aad79de
#
_cell.length_a   1.000
_cell.length_b   1.000
_cell.length_c   1.000
_cell.angle_alpha   90.00
_cell.angle_beta   90.00
_cell.angle_gamma   90.00
#
_symmetry.space_group_name_H-M   'P 1'
#
loop_
_entity.id
_entity.type
_entity.pdbx_description
1 polymer ?
#
loop_
_entity_poly.entity_id
_entity_poly.type
_entity_poly.pdbx_seq_one_letter_code
_entity_poly.pdbx_strand_id
1 'polypeptide(L)'
;MATSIAATIGCASKNYVKQQTTPLINKTNELDDMTAKNSKDIKDVDARAQAGIQAVNVKTAEVDQKAQTAGQNAASAQQMADAANGRVGVLTNTVANLDNYRPVAETSVKFGFNRDNLTQQSQDALDQMAGNIASTKGYIITLEGSTDSVGSAEYNYDLSQRRANSVIQYLATKYNVPAHKIYVIGLGKDKPIDSNKTKEGRADNRRVDVRLMTNTVGDTNQPATPSTTGQNNPSSM
;
A
#
# COMPACT_ATOMS: atom_id res chain seq x y z
N MET A 1 -22.06 91.11 89.18
CA MET A 1 -23.18 90.29 88.73
C MET A 1 -22.59 89.03 88.16
N ALA A 2 -22.73 87.90 88.83
CA ALA A 2 -22.22 86.58 88.45
C ALA A 2 -23.41 85.78 87.94
N THR A 3 -23.43 85.45 86.65
CA THR A 3 -24.44 84.62 86.00
C THR A 3 -23.93 83.16 86.00
N SER A 4 -24.54 82.34 86.90
CA SER A 4 -24.26 80.87 86.93
C SER A 4 -24.98 80.23 85.73
N ILE A 5 -24.21 79.59 84.89
CA ILE A 5 -24.74 78.69 83.82
C ILE A 5 -24.85 77.29 84.52
N ALA A 6 -26.11 76.92 84.80
CA ALA A 6 -26.43 75.60 85.25
C ALA A 6 -26.39 74.63 84.01
N ALA A 7 -25.39 73.78 83.92
CA ALA A 7 -25.38 72.73 82.94
C ALA A 7 -26.32 71.60 83.45
N THR A 8 -27.49 71.49 82.80
CA THR A 8 -28.36 70.32 83.05
C THR A 8 -27.80 69.11 82.41
N ILE A 9 -27.15 68.28 83.18
CA ILE A 9 -26.77 66.94 82.75
C ILE A 9 -28.05 66.10 82.69
N GLY A 10 -28.63 66.00 81.49
CA GLY A 10 -29.79 65.16 81.30
C GLY A 10 -29.42 63.68 81.45
N CYS A 11 -29.69 63.17 82.65
CA CYS A 11 -29.64 61.71 82.83
C CYS A 11 -30.75 61.04 82.06
N ALA A 12 -30.49 60.51 80.88
CA ALA A 12 -31.44 59.64 80.15
C ALA A 12 -31.83 58.44 81.06
N SER A 13 -33.15 58.25 81.26
CA SER A 13 -33.61 57.16 82.08
C SER A 13 -33.19 55.80 81.47
N LYS A 14 -32.85 54.85 82.28
CA LYS A 14 -32.47 53.49 81.86
C LYS A 14 -33.49 52.90 80.86
N ASN A 15 -34.74 53.18 81.02
CA ASN A 15 -35.83 52.74 80.22
C ASN A 15 -35.81 53.46 78.83
N TYR A 16 -35.51 54.74 78.76
CA TYR A 16 -35.41 55.48 77.48
C TYR A 16 -34.22 54.97 76.66
N VAL A 17 -33.06 54.78 77.26
CA VAL A 17 -31.88 54.18 76.57
C VAL A 17 -32.23 52.82 76.04
N LYS A 18 -32.84 51.96 76.85
CA LYS A 18 -33.26 50.62 76.44
C LYS A 18 -34.25 50.63 75.33
N GLN A 19 -35.26 51.53 75.35
CA GLN A 19 -36.21 51.67 74.23
C GLN A 19 -35.55 52.10 72.94
N GLN A 20 -34.56 52.94 72.95
CA GLN A 20 -33.85 53.41 71.78
C GLN A 20 -32.81 52.40 71.27
N THR A 21 -32.14 51.67 72.15
CA THR A 21 -31.08 50.74 71.81
C THR A 21 -31.58 49.32 71.42
N THR A 22 -32.72 48.86 72.01
CA THR A 22 -33.25 47.52 71.73
C THR A 22 -33.56 47.33 70.20
N PRO A 23 -34.21 48.22 69.49
CA PRO A 23 -34.44 48.08 68.08
C PRO A 23 -33.15 48.04 67.27
N LEU A 24 -32.12 48.80 67.67
CA LEU A 24 -30.82 48.82 67.05
C LEU A 24 -30.09 47.50 67.22
N ILE A 25 -30.08 46.95 68.46
CA ILE A 25 -29.48 45.66 68.84
C ILE A 25 -30.18 44.55 67.99
N ASN A 26 -31.53 44.56 67.92
CA ASN A 26 -32.26 43.57 67.19
C ASN A 26 -31.93 43.68 65.63
N LYS A 27 -31.79 44.92 65.14
CA LYS A 27 -31.41 45.09 63.70
C LYS A 27 -29.96 44.65 63.42
N THR A 28 -29.05 44.90 64.39
CA THR A 28 -27.66 44.42 64.30
C THR A 28 -27.58 42.87 64.23
N ASN A 29 -28.32 42.22 65.17
CA ASN A 29 -28.41 40.78 65.18
C ASN A 29 -29.00 40.21 63.90
N GLU A 30 -30.07 40.84 63.35
CA GLU A 30 -30.63 40.44 62.04
C GLU A 30 -29.61 40.59 60.90
N LEU A 31 -28.85 41.69 60.92
CA LEU A 31 -27.77 41.89 59.93
C LEU A 31 -26.64 40.88 60.06
N ASP A 32 -26.25 40.53 61.31
CA ASP A 32 -25.23 39.48 61.56
C ASP A 32 -25.70 38.11 61.07
N ASP A 33 -26.97 37.74 61.34
CA ASP A 33 -27.57 36.51 60.81
C ASP A 33 -27.62 36.47 59.27
N MET A 34 -28.02 37.59 58.65
CA MET A 34 -28.02 37.73 57.22
C MET A 34 -26.60 37.64 56.62
N THR A 35 -25.62 38.26 57.26
CA THR A 35 -24.23 38.23 56.85
C THR A 35 -23.65 36.82 56.96
N ALA A 36 -23.95 36.12 58.05
CA ALA A 36 -23.55 34.70 58.23
C ALA A 36 -24.19 33.82 57.17
N LYS A 37 -25.48 34.00 56.90
CA LYS A 37 -26.17 33.27 55.82
C LYS A 37 -25.58 33.58 54.45
N ASN A 38 -25.36 34.83 54.10
CA ASN A 38 -24.78 35.22 52.82
C ASN A 38 -23.37 34.65 52.64
N SER A 39 -22.57 34.63 53.70
CA SER A 39 -21.24 34.06 53.73
C SER A 39 -21.26 32.53 53.45
N LYS A 40 -22.27 31.84 53.97
CA LYS A 40 -22.48 30.40 53.71
C LYS A 40 -22.92 30.19 52.26
N ASP A 41 -23.91 30.95 51.81
CA ASP A 41 -24.43 30.83 50.45
C ASP A 41 -23.36 31.14 49.39
N ILE A 42 -22.47 32.10 49.62
CA ILE A 42 -21.31 32.38 48.77
C ILE A 42 -20.35 31.18 48.72
N LYS A 43 -20.03 30.57 49.84
CA LYS A 43 -19.18 29.37 49.91
C LYS A 43 -19.80 28.19 49.15
N ASP A 44 -21.11 28.01 49.28
CA ASP A 44 -21.83 26.92 48.60
C ASP A 44 -21.86 27.16 47.10
N VAL A 45 -22.03 28.39 46.63
CA VAL A 45 -21.97 28.76 45.21
C VAL A 45 -20.55 28.55 44.65
N ASP A 46 -19.53 28.99 45.39
CA ASP A 46 -18.12 28.81 45.00
C ASP A 46 -17.76 27.32 44.87
N ALA A 47 -18.15 26.52 45.86
CA ALA A 47 -17.92 25.06 45.80
C ALA A 47 -18.61 24.40 44.60
N ARG A 48 -19.85 24.78 44.27
CA ARG A 48 -20.57 24.28 43.09
C ARG A 48 -19.92 24.74 41.80
N ALA A 49 -19.45 25.97 41.72
CA ALA A 49 -18.74 26.51 40.57
C ALA A 49 -17.44 25.76 40.32
N GLN A 50 -16.63 25.53 41.39
CA GLN A 50 -15.39 24.76 41.28
C GLN A 50 -15.64 23.31 40.86
N ALA A 51 -16.64 22.63 41.43
CA ALA A 51 -17.01 21.27 41.01
C ALA A 51 -17.47 21.23 39.51
N GLY A 52 -18.24 22.24 39.06
CA GLY A 52 -18.65 22.38 37.70
C GLY A 52 -17.46 22.57 36.72
N ILE A 53 -16.52 23.45 37.09
CA ILE A 53 -15.29 23.67 36.30
C ILE A 53 -14.47 22.39 36.21
N GLN A 54 -14.29 21.66 37.32
CA GLN A 54 -13.58 20.37 37.28
C GLN A 54 -14.26 19.35 36.38
N ALA A 55 -15.57 19.22 36.45
CA ALA A 55 -16.34 18.31 35.56
C ALA A 55 -16.20 18.68 34.07
N VAL A 56 -16.20 19.96 33.73
CA VAL A 56 -15.95 20.45 32.38
C VAL A 56 -14.53 20.11 31.93
N ASN A 57 -13.52 20.36 32.77
CA ASN A 57 -12.12 20.05 32.44
C ASN A 57 -11.90 18.57 32.17
N VAL A 58 -12.50 17.68 32.93
CA VAL A 58 -12.44 16.23 32.70
C VAL A 58 -13.07 15.86 31.38
N LYS A 59 -14.27 16.40 31.08
CA LYS A 59 -14.93 16.14 29.79
C LYS A 59 -14.15 16.69 28.62
N THR A 60 -13.54 17.86 28.76
CA THR A 60 -12.69 18.43 27.71
C THR A 60 -11.49 17.53 27.43
N ALA A 61 -10.82 17.04 28.47
CA ALA A 61 -9.70 16.10 28.31
C ALA A 61 -10.12 14.78 27.64
N GLU A 62 -11.30 14.25 27.95
CA GLU A 62 -11.86 13.05 27.26
C GLU A 62 -12.13 13.33 25.77
N VAL A 63 -12.68 14.49 25.45
CA VAL A 63 -12.95 14.90 24.06
C VAL A 63 -11.64 15.04 23.29
N ASP A 64 -10.64 15.69 23.87
CA ASP A 64 -9.32 15.86 23.26
C ASP A 64 -8.66 14.49 22.99
N GLN A 65 -8.74 13.56 23.93
CA GLN A 65 -8.22 12.20 23.74
C GLN A 65 -8.95 11.47 22.61
N LYS A 66 -10.28 11.57 22.56
CA LYS A 66 -11.07 10.98 21.46
C LYS A 66 -10.74 11.60 20.11
N ALA A 67 -10.57 12.92 20.07
CA ALA A 67 -10.18 13.63 18.85
C ALA A 67 -8.78 13.18 18.36
N GLN A 68 -7.80 13.03 19.26
CA GLN A 68 -6.48 12.53 18.93
C GLN A 68 -6.54 11.08 18.39
N THR A 69 -7.30 10.20 19.06
CA THR A 69 -7.49 8.82 18.59
C THR A 69 -8.18 8.77 17.23
N ALA A 70 -9.21 9.58 17.02
CA ALA A 70 -9.87 9.66 15.73
C ALA A 70 -8.92 10.16 14.62
N GLY A 71 -8.07 11.14 14.92
CA GLY A 71 -7.03 11.62 14.01
C GLY A 71 -6.02 10.54 13.62
N GLN A 72 -5.55 9.76 14.61
CA GLN A 72 -4.64 8.63 14.36
C GLN A 72 -5.29 7.54 13.51
N ASN A 73 -6.56 7.21 13.80
CA ASN A 73 -7.31 6.23 13.02
C ASN A 73 -7.53 6.70 11.57
N ALA A 74 -7.83 7.97 11.38
CA ALA A 74 -7.98 8.56 10.05
C ALA A 74 -6.67 8.52 9.26
N ALA A 75 -5.54 8.85 9.89
CA ALA A 75 -4.22 8.77 9.26
C ALA A 75 -3.88 7.32 8.87
N SER A 76 -4.14 6.35 9.75
CA SER A 76 -3.94 4.93 9.48
C SER A 76 -4.83 4.43 8.33
N ALA A 77 -6.10 4.84 8.30
CA ALA A 77 -7.02 4.50 7.23
C ALA A 77 -6.56 5.08 5.88
N GLN A 78 -6.04 6.30 5.87
CA GLN A 78 -5.47 6.92 4.68
C GLN A 78 -4.26 6.13 4.16
N GLN A 79 -3.33 5.75 5.03
CA GLN A 79 -2.18 4.93 4.65
C GLN A 79 -2.59 3.57 4.05
N MET A 80 -3.60 2.92 4.65
CA MET A 80 -4.14 1.66 4.11
C MET A 80 -4.79 1.85 2.74
N ALA A 81 -5.53 2.94 2.55
CA ALA A 81 -6.13 3.28 1.26
C ALA A 81 -5.07 3.55 0.18
N ASP A 82 -4.02 4.28 0.50
CA ASP A 82 -2.91 4.56 -0.42
C ASP A 82 -2.15 3.28 -0.79
N ALA A 83 -1.90 2.40 0.19
CA ALA A 83 -1.30 1.10 -0.06
C ALA A 83 -2.20 0.19 -0.92
N ALA A 84 -3.52 0.21 -0.70
CA ALA A 84 -4.48 -0.54 -1.51
C ALA A 84 -4.51 -0.01 -2.96
N ASN A 85 -4.54 1.31 -3.15
CA ASN A 85 -4.48 1.93 -4.47
C ASN A 85 -3.18 1.59 -5.21
N GLY A 86 -2.05 1.59 -4.51
CA GLY A 86 -0.78 1.14 -5.08
C GLY A 86 -0.83 -0.31 -5.57
N ARG A 87 -1.42 -1.22 -4.78
CA ARG A 87 -1.61 -2.63 -5.17
C ARG A 87 -2.55 -2.77 -6.37
N VAL A 88 -3.63 -2.00 -6.42
CA VAL A 88 -4.54 -1.97 -7.56
C VAL A 88 -3.82 -1.49 -8.82
N GLY A 89 -2.96 -0.48 -8.74
CA GLY A 89 -2.13 -0.01 -9.84
C GLY A 89 -1.20 -1.10 -10.39
N VAL A 90 -0.50 -1.81 -9.51
CA VAL A 90 0.36 -2.96 -9.89
C VAL A 90 -0.47 -4.06 -10.56
N LEU A 91 -1.63 -4.42 -9.98
CA LEU A 91 -2.51 -5.44 -10.56
C LEU A 91 -3.02 -5.03 -11.94
N THR A 92 -3.45 -3.79 -12.11
CA THR A 92 -3.90 -3.24 -13.40
C THR A 92 -2.81 -3.34 -14.46
N ASN A 93 -1.57 -2.96 -14.12
CA ASN A 93 -0.43 -3.09 -15.02
C ASN A 93 -0.11 -4.56 -15.34
N THR A 94 -0.21 -5.45 -14.37
CA THR A 94 -0.01 -6.88 -14.59
C THR A 94 -1.05 -7.44 -15.54
N VAL A 95 -2.33 -7.11 -15.33
CA VAL A 95 -3.43 -7.56 -16.20
C VAL A 95 -3.29 -6.99 -17.62
N ALA A 96 -2.95 -5.71 -17.74
CA ALA A 96 -2.73 -5.08 -19.07
C ALA A 96 -1.57 -5.71 -19.86
N ASN A 97 -0.63 -6.35 -19.18
CA ASN A 97 0.55 -6.97 -19.80
C ASN A 97 0.51 -8.50 -19.80
N LEU A 98 -0.64 -9.13 -19.50
CA LEU A 98 -0.75 -10.60 -19.45
C LEU A 98 -0.33 -11.26 -20.76
N ASP A 99 -0.62 -10.64 -21.89
CA ASP A 99 -0.30 -11.16 -23.23
C ASP A 99 0.96 -10.52 -23.85
N ASN A 100 1.63 -9.62 -23.14
CA ASN A 100 2.85 -8.95 -23.58
C ASN A 100 4.09 -9.81 -23.28
N TYR A 101 4.23 -10.89 -24.04
CA TYR A 101 5.39 -11.77 -23.93
C TYR A 101 6.60 -11.19 -24.65
N ARG A 102 7.75 -11.19 -23.97
CA ARG A 102 9.05 -10.80 -24.50
C ARG A 102 10.05 -11.95 -24.40
N PRO A 103 10.97 -12.10 -25.36
CA PRO A 103 11.97 -13.16 -25.31
C PRO A 103 12.97 -12.91 -24.17
N VAL A 104 13.30 -13.97 -23.44
CA VAL A 104 14.32 -14.02 -22.37
C VAL A 104 15.53 -14.81 -22.84
N ALA A 105 15.29 -15.90 -23.56
CA ALA A 105 16.33 -16.73 -24.15
C ALA A 105 15.81 -17.34 -25.45
N GLU A 106 16.71 -17.47 -26.40
CA GLU A 106 16.43 -18.08 -27.71
C GLU A 106 17.51 -19.08 -28.06
N THR A 107 17.11 -20.15 -28.72
CA THR A 107 18.04 -21.11 -29.31
C THR A 107 17.46 -21.72 -30.57
N SER A 108 18.31 -22.19 -31.48
CA SER A 108 17.90 -22.85 -32.68
C SER A 108 18.47 -24.24 -32.75
N VAL A 109 17.60 -25.23 -32.86
CA VAL A 109 17.93 -26.66 -32.86
C VAL A 109 17.93 -27.16 -34.27
N LYS A 110 19.08 -27.64 -34.78
CA LYS A 110 19.25 -28.12 -36.16
C LYS A 110 18.97 -29.62 -36.30
N PHE A 111 18.43 -30.00 -37.47
CA PHE A 111 18.06 -31.37 -37.79
C PHE A 111 18.73 -31.86 -39.07
N GLY A 112 18.99 -33.15 -39.11
CA GLY A 112 19.46 -33.80 -40.30
C GLY A 112 18.40 -33.81 -41.43
N PHE A 113 18.86 -34.10 -42.64
CA PHE A 113 17.95 -34.28 -43.77
C PHE A 113 16.97 -35.43 -43.49
N ASN A 114 15.68 -35.16 -43.67
CA ASN A 114 14.61 -36.13 -43.40
C ASN A 114 14.65 -36.77 -41.99
N ARG A 115 15.15 -36.04 -41.00
CA ARG A 115 15.22 -36.48 -39.61
C ARG A 115 14.45 -35.55 -38.71
N ASP A 116 13.88 -36.11 -37.63
CA ASP A 116 13.16 -35.44 -36.58
C ASP A 116 13.70 -35.76 -35.15
N ASN A 117 14.73 -36.61 -35.08
CA ASN A 117 15.43 -36.94 -33.83
C ASN A 117 16.44 -35.83 -33.45
N LEU A 118 16.51 -35.53 -32.16
CA LEU A 118 17.50 -34.60 -31.57
C LEU A 118 18.91 -35.21 -31.59
N THR A 119 19.88 -34.43 -32.03
CA THR A 119 21.32 -34.77 -31.88
C THR A 119 21.79 -34.38 -30.46
N GLN A 120 22.95 -34.89 -30.01
CA GLN A 120 23.53 -34.47 -28.75
C GLN A 120 23.74 -32.94 -28.69
N GLN A 121 24.29 -32.35 -29.75
CA GLN A 121 24.46 -30.90 -29.86
C GLN A 121 23.13 -30.12 -29.71
N SER A 122 22.04 -30.66 -30.29
CA SER A 122 20.72 -30.11 -30.15
C SER A 122 20.21 -30.18 -28.70
N GLN A 123 20.47 -31.27 -28.01
CA GLN A 123 20.13 -31.46 -26.60
C GLN A 123 20.91 -30.50 -25.71
N ASP A 124 22.21 -30.33 -25.94
CA ASP A 124 23.06 -29.42 -25.18
C ASP A 124 22.61 -27.96 -25.33
N ALA A 125 22.19 -27.56 -26.54
CA ALA A 125 21.63 -26.21 -26.76
C ALA A 125 20.30 -25.99 -26.02
N LEU A 126 19.44 -27.03 -25.99
CA LEU A 126 18.19 -26.98 -25.22
C LEU A 126 18.47 -26.96 -23.70
N ASP A 127 19.47 -27.69 -23.23
CA ASP A 127 19.87 -27.73 -21.82
C ASP A 127 20.33 -26.33 -21.33
N GLN A 128 21.13 -25.64 -22.15
CA GLN A 128 21.58 -24.28 -21.84
C GLN A 128 20.39 -23.30 -21.73
N MET A 129 19.45 -23.38 -22.67
CA MET A 129 18.25 -22.53 -22.63
C MET A 129 17.36 -22.88 -21.43
N ALA A 130 17.19 -24.18 -21.16
CA ALA A 130 16.33 -24.68 -20.09
C ALA A 130 16.81 -24.27 -18.70
N GLY A 131 18.09 -23.99 -18.52
CA GLY A 131 18.64 -23.41 -17.29
C GLY A 131 17.96 -22.11 -16.86
N ASN A 132 17.42 -21.34 -17.81
CA ASN A 132 16.69 -20.11 -17.51
C ASN A 132 15.22 -20.32 -17.13
N ILE A 133 14.64 -21.51 -17.36
CA ILE A 133 13.22 -21.78 -17.13
C ILE A 133 12.89 -21.65 -15.65
N ALA A 134 13.71 -22.24 -14.78
CA ALA A 134 13.47 -22.28 -13.34
C ALA A 134 13.44 -20.89 -12.68
N SER A 135 14.19 -19.94 -13.22
CA SER A 135 14.26 -18.55 -12.72
C SER A 135 13.24 -17.61 -13.39
N THR A 136 12.58 -18.04 -14.48
CA THR A 136 11.66 -17.20 -15.25
C THR A 136 10.22 -17.43 -14.79
N LYS A 137 9.62 -16.42 -14.13
CA LYS A 137 8.21 -16.43 -13.78
C LYS A 137 7.35 -16.09 -14.98
N GLY A 138 6.09 -16.56 -15.00
CA GLY A 138 5.13 -16.21 -16.05
C GLY A 138 5.61 -16.59 -17.46
N TYR A 139 6.41 -17.63 -17.59
CA TYR A 139 7.00 -18.01 -18.87
C TYR A 139 6.04 -18.83 -19.75
N ILE A 140 6.28 -18.71 -21.04
CA ILE A 140 5.84 -19.65 -22.09
C ILE A 140 7.04 -19.99 -22.96
N ILE A 141 6.95 -21.10 -23.67
CA ILE A 141 7.92 -21.51 -24.67
C ILE A 141 7.23 -21.56 -26.03
N THR A 142 7.79 -20.89 -27.01
CA THR A 142 7.30 -20.95 -28.40
C THR A 142 8.28 -21.73 -29.25
N LEU A 143 7.73 -22.61 -30.09
CA LEU A 143 8.48 -23.50 -30.99
C LEU A 143 8.04 -23.28 -32.45
N GLU A 144 8.93 -22.86 -33.30
CA GLU A 144 8.71 -22.71 -34.74
C GLU A 144 9.54 -23.74 -35.52
N GLY A 145 8.89 -24.77 -35.99
CA GLY A 145 9.55 -25.80 -36.82
C GLY A 145 9.67 -25.39 -38.28
N SER A 146 10.84 -25.55 -38.88
CA SER A 146 11.12 -25.25 -40.29
C SER A 146 11.84 -26.40 -40.99
N THR A 147 11.70 -26.45 -42.32
CA THR A 147 12.39 -27.41 -43.18
C THR A 147 13.15 -26.68 -44.29
N ASP A 148 13.97 -27.43 -45.03
CA ASP A 148 14.44 -26.96 -46.34
C ASP A 148 13.33 -27.08 -47.40
N SER A 149 13.62 -26.66 -48.62
CA SER A 149 12.65 -26.65 -49.73
C SER A 149 12.45 -28.00 -50.41
N VAL A 150 13.11 -29.07 -50.01
CA VAL A 150 13.02 -30.38 -50.67
C VAL A 150 11.75 -31.10 -50.24
N GLY A 151 10.95 -31.54 -51.20
CA GLY A 151 9.69 -32.24 -50.99
C GLY A 151 8.43 -31.37 -51.14
N SER A 152 7.27 -32.02 -50.97
CA SER A 152 5.99 -31.33 -51.04
C SER A 152 5.79 -30.38 -49.84
N ALA A 153 4.88 -29.42 -49.97
CA ALA A 153 4.54 -28.54 -48.84
C ALA A 153 3.95 -29.33 -47.68
N GLU A 154 2.99 -30.18 -47.96
CA GLU A 154 2.31 -31.02 -46.97
C GLU A 154 3.29 -31.88 -46.17
N TYR A 155 4.21 -32.56 -46.86
CA TYR A 155 5.26 -33.34 -46.20
C TYR A 155 6.15 -32.49 -45.29
N ASN A 156 6.51 -31.30 -45.73
CA ASN A 156 7.36 -30.39 -44.97
C ASN A 156 6.63 -29.79 -43.77
N TYR A 157 5.34 -29.52 -43.82
CA TYR A 157 4.52 -29.14 -42.68
C TYR A 157 4.55 -30.26 -41.64
N ASP A 158 4.26 -31.48 -42.04
CA ASP A 158 4.30 -32.65 -41.16
C ASP A 158 5.67 -32.85 -40.54
N LEU A 159 6.76 -32.78 -41.32
CA LEU A 159 8.13 -32.96 -40.79
C LEU A 159 8.51 -31.86 -39.82
N SER A 160 8.14 -30.61 -40.09
CA SER A 160 8.41 -29.50 -39.20
C SER A 160 7.67 -29.65 -37.86
N GLN A 161 6.43 -30.15 -37.89
CA GLN A 161 5.64 -30.44 -36.69
C GLN A 161 6.25 -31.59 -35.89
N ARG A 162 6.70 -32.68 -36.53
CA ARG A 162 7.38 -33.80 -35.83
C ARG A 162 8.68 -33.35 -35.18
N ARG A 163 9.48 -32.49 -35.80
CA ARG A 163 10.69 -31.91 -35.20
C ARG A 163 10.37 -31.09 -33.95
N ALA A 164 9.36 -30.23 -34.03
CA ALA A 164 8.93 -29.45 -32.89
C ALA A 164 8.42 -30.35 -31.76
N ASN A 165 7.67 -31.41 -32.07
CA ASN A 165 7.20 -32.38 -31.09
C ASN A 165 8.38 -33.11 -30.38
N SER A 166 9.47 -33.42 -31.09
CA SER A 166 10.67 -34.00 -30.46
C SER A 166 11.32 -33.06 -29.45
N VAL A 167 11.31 -31.73 -29.71
CA VAL A 167 11.76 -30.72 -28.74
C VAL A 167 10.80 -30.65 -27.56
N ILE A 168 9.47 -30.64 -27.80
CA ILE A 168 8.46 -30.67 -26.73
C ILE A 168 8.69 -31.86 -25.79
N GLN A 169 8.82 -33.05 -26.38
CA GLN A 169 9.00 -34.27 -25.61
C GLN A 169 10.27 -34.19 -24.73
N TYR A 170 11.37 -33.68 -25.29
CA TYR A 170 12.62 -33.51 -24.55
C TYR A 170 12.46 -32.54 -23.36
N LEU A 171 11.88 -31.35 -23.58
CA LEU A 171 11.67 -30.35 -22.55
C LEU A 171 10.68 -30.82 -21.47
N ALA A 172 9.59 -31.47 -21.86
CA ALA A 172 8.60 -32.00 -20.94
C ALA A 172 9.16 -33.12 -20.07
N THR A 173 9.94 -34.04 -20.67
CA THR A 173 10.47 -35.22 -19.95
C THR A 173 11.64 -34.87 -19.04
N LYS A 174 12.58 -34.04 -19.52
CA LYS A 174 13.82 -33.74 -18.79
C LYS A 174 13.64 -32.56 -17.80
N TYR A 175 12.85 -31.56 -18.16
CA TYR A 175 12.70 -30.31 -17.40
C TYR A 175 11.28 -30.11 -16.80
N ASN A 176 10.41 -31.11 -16.93
CA ASN A 176 9.04 -31.09 -16.44
C ASN A 176 8.25 -29.84 -16.92
N VAL A 177 8.52 -29.36 -18.14
CA VAL A 177 7.79 -28.22 -18.70
C VAL A 177 6.34 -28.62 -18.94
N PRO A 178 5.35 -27.94 -18.34
CA PRO A 178 3.94 -28.28 -18.53
C PRO A 178 3.48 -28.01 -19.97
N ALA A 179 2.68 -28.91 -20.53
CA ALA A 179 2.19 -28.81 -21.91
C ALA A 179 1.46 -27.51 -22.21
N HIS A 180 0.70 -26.98 -21.26
CA HIS A 180 -0.04 -25.70 -21.42
C HIS A 180 0.86 -24.46 -21.52
N LYS A 181 2.16 -24.60 -21.27
CA LYS A 181 3.16 -23.52 -21.43
C LYS A 181 3.92 -23.58 -22.74
N ILE A 182 3.62 -24.54 -23.61
CA ILE A 182 4.32 -24.74 -24.87
C ILE A 182 3.37 -24.43 -26.03
N TYR A 183 3.78 -23.51 -26.86
CA TYR A 183 3.09 -23.13 -28.11
C TYR A 183 3.94 -23.56 -29.28
N VAL A 184 3.35 -24.27 -30.22
CA VAL A 184 4.07 -24.89 -31.32
C VAL A 184 3.39 -24.60 -32.66
N ILE A 185 4.20 -24.33 -33.68
CA ILE A 185 3.76 -24.22 -35.03
C ILE A 185 4.80 -24.86 -35.96
N GLY A 186 4.35 -25.77 -36.85
CA GLY A 186 5.13 -26.25 -37.98
C GLY A 186 4.91 -25.36 -39.17
N LEU A 187 5.96 -24.73 -39.67
CA LEU A 187 5.92 -23.79 -40.78
C LEU A 187 6.37 -24.45 -42.09
N GLY A 188 6.79 -25.70 -42.06
CA GLY A 188 7.31 -26.39 -43.24
C GLY A 188 8.46 -25.60 -43.88
N LYS A 189 8.38 -25.38 -45.19
CA LYS A 189 9.39 -24.66 -45.98
C LYS A 189 9.14 -23.17 -46.14
N ASP A 190 8.12 -22.62 -45.47
CA ASP A 190 7.60 -21.26 -45.75
C ASP A 190 8.41 -20.15 -45.05
N LYS A 191 9.29 -20.51 -44.09
CA LYS A 191 10.12 -19.54 -43.36
C LYS A 191 11.62 -19.86 -43.47
N PRO A 192 12.24 -19.78 -44.65
CA PRO A 192 13.67 -19.98 -44.79
C PRO A 192 14.43 -18.79 -44.18
N ILE A 193 15.57 -19.10 -43.56
CA ILE A 193 16.53 -18.10 -43.04
C ILE A 193 17.76 -17.99 -43.92
N ASP A 194 18.00 -18.98 -44.78
CA ASP A 194 19.12 -18.99 -45.69
C ASP A 194 18.69 -19.61 -47.02
N SER A 195 19.58 -19.51 -48.02
CA SER A 195 19.35 -19.96 -49.38
C SER A 195 19.15 -21.48 -49.45
N ASN A 196 18.03 -21.93 -50.01
CA ASN A 196 17.77 -23.34 -50.27
C ASN A 196 18.56 -23.89 -51.46
N LYS A 197 19.30 -23.02 -52.20
CA LYS A 197 20.12 -23.45 -53.38
C LYS A 197 21.42 -24.11 -52.91
N THR A 198 21.97 -23.72 -51.76
CA THR A 198 23.20 -24.29 -51.22
C THR A 198 22.91 -25.45 -50.25
N LYS A 199 23.87 -26.34 -50.04
CA LYS A 199 23.73 -27.42 -49.06
C LYS A 199 23.74 -26.88 -47.62
N GLU A 200 24.56 -25.90 -47.40
CA GLU A 200 24.73 -25.20 -46.13
C GLU A 200 23.41 -24.46 -45.75
N GLY A 201 22.87 -23.64 -46.62
CA GLY A 201 21.62 -22.92 -46.38
C GLY A 201 20.44 -23.86 -46.16
N ARG A 202 20.36 -24.99 -46.87
CA ARG A 202 19.34 -26.00 -46.56
C ARG A 202 19.54 -26.61 -45.18
N ALA A 203 20.79 -26.80 -44.70
CA ALA A 203 21.08 -27.29 -43.37
C ALA A 203 20.64 -26.28 -42.32
N ASP A 204 20.78 -24.98 -42.56
CA ASP A 204 20.35 -23.92 -41.67
C ASP A 204 18.82 -23.77 -41.64
N ASN A 205 18.13 -24.02 -42.71
CA ASN A 205 16.68 -24.03 -42.77
C ASN A 205 16.04 -25.21 -42.01
N ARG A 206 16.73 -26.37 -41.92
CA ARG A 206 16.24 -27.54 -41.17
C ARG A 206 16.42 -27.32 -39.66
N ARG A 207 15.52 -26.59 -39.04
CA ARG A 207 15.63 -26.18 -37.64
C ARG A 207 14.30 -26.13 -36.91
N VAL A 208 14.38 -26.02 -35.58
CA VAL A 208 13.30 -25.57 -34.70
C VAL A 208 13.85 -24.39 -33.88
N ASP A 209 13.25 -23.25 -34.08
CA ASP A 209 13.54 -22.07 -33.26
C ASP A 209 12.75 -22.18 -31.95
N VAL A 210 13.43 -22.08 -30.84
CA VAL A 210 12.87 -22.22 -29.49
C VAL A 210 13.10 -20.92 -28.75
N ARG A 211 12.01 -20.29 -28.28
CA ARG A 211 12.08 -19.05 -27.51
C ARG A 211 11.43 -19.25 -26.15
N LEU A 212 12.16 -18.95 -25.11
CA LEU A 212 11.64 -18.78 -23.77
C LEU A 212 11.18 -17.32 -23.63
N MET A 213 9.92 -17.13 -23.36
CA MET A 213 9.30 -15.82 -23.29
C MET A 213 8.67 -15.60 -21.91
N THR A 214 8.60 -14.37 -21.45
CA THR A 214 7.93 -14.00 -20.19
C THR A 214 7.04 -12.79 -20.36
N ASN A 215 5.91 -12.77 -19.66
CA ASN A 215 5.04 -11.60 -19.52
C ASN A 215 5.27 -10.82 -18.21
N THR A 216 6.15 -11.30 -17.34
CA THR A 216 6.52 -10.51 -16.16
C THR A 216 7.40 -9.35 -16.59
N VAL A 217 6.96 -8.15 -16.33
CA VAL A 217 7.81 -6.97 -16.28
C VAL A 217 8.80 -7.25 -15.15
N GLY A 218 10.10 -7.29 -15.46
CA GLY A 218 11.14 -7.65 -14.49
C GLY A 218 10.86 -6.99 -13.14
N ASP A 219 11.10 -7.73 -12.05
CA ASP A 219 10.85 -7.28 -10.68
C ASP A 219 11.46 -5.89 -10.44
N THR A 220 10.69 -4.85 -10.72
CA THR A 220 10.90 -3.54 -10.10
C THR A 220 10.25 -3.57 -8.72
N ASN A 221 10.56 -4.60 -7.95
CA ASN A 221 10.36 -4.61 -6.50
C ASN A 221 11.53 -3.83 -5.85
N GLN A 222 11.68 -2.59 -6.26
CA GLN A 222 12.30 -1.62 -5.39
C GLN A 222 11.12 -0.96 -4.66
N PRO A 223 10.98 -1.17 -3.32
CA PRO A 223 10.03 -0.40 -2.55
C PRO A 223 10.38 1.07 -2.81
N ALA A 224 9.40 1.84 -3.26
CA ALA A 224 9.54 3.28 -3.38
C ALA A 224 10.04 3.78 -2.01
N THR A 225 11.29 4.20 -1.93
CA THR A 225 11.80 4.96 -0.80
C THR A 225 10.90 6.18 -0.68
N PRO A 226 10.26 6.42 0.49
CA PRO A 226 9.47 7.62 0.67
C PRO A 226 10.41 8.80 0.43
N SER A 227 10.10 9.60 -0.57
CA SER A 227 10.78 10.88 -0.79
C SER A 227 10.56 11.70 0.46
N THR A 228 11.59 11.82 1.28
CA THR A 228 11.67 12.77 2.38
C THR A 228 11.66 14.15 1.74
N THR A 229 10.48 14.71 1.57
CA THR A 229 10.31 16.11 1.20
C THR A 229 10.87 16.90 2.36
N GLY A 230 12.06 17.48 2.14
CA GLY A 230 12.73 18.33 3.11
C GLY A 230 11.80 19.44 3.56
N GLN A 231 11.53 19.47 4.85
CA GLN A 231 11.04 20.66 5.52
C GLN A 231 12.11 21.73 5.40
N ASN A 232 11.93 22.63 4.46
CA ASN A 232 12.58 23.93 4.52
C ASN A 232 11.93 24.74 5.63
N ASN A 233 12.64 24.80 6.74
CA ASN A 233 12.39 25.73 7.84
C ASN A 233 13.00 27.07 7.44
N PRO A 234 12.25 28.18 7.27
CA PRO A 234 12.83 29.50 7.27
C PRO A 234 12.88 30.02 8.70
N SER A 235 14.05 29.84 9.31
CA SER A 235 14.42 30.65 10.49
C SER A 235 15.01 31.96 10.03
N SER A 236 14.65 33.00 10.78
CA SER A 236 15.33 34.28 10.95
C SER A 236 15.11 35.36 9.88
N MET A 237 14.20 36.31 10.17
CA MET A 237 14.57 37.68 10.60
C MET A 237 13.34 38.33 11.24
#